data_2fe6054c9148eb91d6787f44e0dc41a4
#
_entry.id   2fe6054c9148eb91d6787f44e0dc41a4
#
_cell.length_a   1.000
_cell.length_b   1.000
_cell.length_c   1.000
_cell.angle_alpha   90.00
_cell.angle_beta   90.00
_cell.angle_gamma   90.00
#
_symmetry.space_group_name_H-M   'P 1'
#
loop_
_entity.id
_entity.type
_entity.pdbx_description
1 polymer ?
#
loop_
_entity_poly.entity_id
_entity_poly.type
_entity_poly.pdbx_seq_one_letter_code
_entity_poly.pdbx_strand_id
1 'polypeptide(L)'
;VYKRQLIQKHLPNEADKVSTTVSPMVACGRYVKSEYPEAVTVFIGPCIAKKGEARKFSDAIDYVLTFEELACMMAGAEIDPATLASESYINQASGFGISFPLLKGVQGALNHTLEELEETQVQAHYASGLEACLDDMKKLASGKLPCQYFEGMACVNGCIDGPGALAESGLVSVLIKKYASESQHKTVHGDTTAVKAVKKVDMEVR
;
A
#
# COMPACT_ATOMS: atom_id res chain seq x y z
N VAL A 1 -2.89 -0.91 -9.74
CA VAL A 1 -3.62 -1.32 -10.97
C VAL A 1 -4.66 -0.28 -11.32
N TYR A 2 -5.61 0.10 -10.45
CA TYR A 2 -6.66 1.06 -10.76
C TYR A 2 -6.15 2.46 -11.12
N LYS A 3 -5.15 2.98 -10.40
CA LYS A 3 -4.56 4.30 -10.71
C LYS A 3 -3.92 4.30 -12.11
N ARG A 4 -3.18 3.24 -12.45
CA ARG A 4 -2.57 3.09 -13.76
C ARG A 4 -3.64 3.02 -14.86
N GLN A 5 -4.70 2.22 -14.66
CA GLN A 5 -5.82 2.14 -15.58
C GLN A 5 -6.56 3.48 -15.72
N LEU A 6 -6.72 4.23 -14.61
CA LEU A 6 -7.32 5.56 -14.62
C LEU A 6 -6.51 6.51 -15.50
N ILE A 7 -5.20 6.54 -15.34
CA ILE A 7 -4.31 7.38 -16.14
C ILE A 7 -4.31 6.93 -17.60
N GLN A 8 -4.18 5.64 -17.87
CA GLN A 8 -4.24 5.11 -19.24
C GLN A 8 -5.55 5.45 -19.96
N LYS A 9 -6.67 5.49 -19.23
CA LYS A 9 -7.99 5.79 -19.79
C LYS A 9 -8.25 7.30 -19.98
N HIS A 10 -7.84 8.12 -19.02
CA HIS A 10 -8.20 9.54 -18.97
C HIS A 10 -7.07 10.49 -19.33
N LEU A 11 -5.82 10.06 -19.20
CA LEU A 11 -4.61 10.83 -19.45
C LEU A 11 -3.53 9.94 -20.11
N PRO A 12 -3.82 9.34 -21.28
CA PRO A 12 -2.93 8.34 -21.90
C PRO A 12 -1.52 8.87 -22.18
N ASN A 13 -1.39 10.16 -22.47
CA ASN A 13 -0.10 10.82 -22.72
C ASN A 13 0.78 10.96 -21.45
N GLU A 14 0.22 10.68 -20.25
CA GLU A 14 0.95 10.72 -18.98
C GLU A 14 1.27 9.31 -18.45
N ALA A 15 0.97 8.27 -19.22
CA ALA A 15 1.09 6.90 -18.78
C ALA A 15 2.54 6.45 -18.50
N ASP A 16 3.50 7.04 -19.19
CA ASP A 16 4.94 6.82 -19.02
C ASP A 16 5.50 7.42 -17.72
N LYS A 17 4.80 8.39 -17.13
CA LYS A 17 5.16 9.00 -15.84
C LYS A 17 4.69 8.17 -14.63
N VAL A 18 3.92 7.12 -14.86
CA VAL A 18 3.43 6.24 -13.79
C VAL A 18 4.53 5.28 -13.36
N SER A 19 4.82 5.25 -12.06
CA SER A 19 5.79 4.31 -11.49
C SER A 19 5.57 2.88 -11.98
N THR A 20 6.62 2.22 -12.40
CA THR A 20 6.61 0.82 -12.81
C THR A 20 6.73 -0.15 -11.64
N THR A 21 6.93 0.36 -10.43
CA THR A 21 7.05 -0.45 -9.22
C THR A 21 5.73 -1.14 -8.87
N VAL A 22 5.79 -2.42 -8.54
CA VAL A 22 4.64 -3.19 -8.06
C VAL A 22 4.15 -2.66 -6.71
N SER A 23 2.91 -3.00 -6.36
CA SER A 23 2.38 -2.65 -5.04
C SER A 23 3.06 -3.46 -3.92
N PRO A 24 3.02 -2.98 -2.67
CA PRO A 24 3.53 -3.72 -1.51
C PRO A 24 2.92 -5.13 -1.39
N MET A 25 1.66 -5.31 -1.75
CA MET A 25 1.02 -6.63 -1.79
C MET A 25 1.77 -7.59 -2.72
N VAL A 26 2.03 -7.17 -3.95
CA VAL A 26 2.71 -8.01 -4.96
C VAL A 26 4.17 -8.23 -4.57
N ALA A 27 4.86 -7.20 -4.11
CA ALA A 27 6.25 -7.31 -3.65
C ALA A 27 6.38 -8.32 -2.50
N CYS A 28 5.51 -8.22 -1.50
CA CYS A 28 5.49 -9.13 -0.36
C CYS A 28 5.14 -10.57 -0.79
N GLY A 29 4.14 -10.73 -1.66
CA GLY A 29 3.77 -12.04 -2.20
C GLY A 29 4.90 -12.72 -2.97
N ARG A 30 5.58 -11.98 -3.86
CA ARG A 30 6.78 -12.48 -4.57
C ARG A 30 7.89 -12.88 -3.60
N TYR A 31 8.11 -12.08 -2.55
CA TYR A 31 9.08 -12.41 -1.52
C TYR A 31 8.70 -13.71 -0.78
N VAL A 32 7.46 -13.82 -0.31
CA VAL A 32 6.97 -15.04 0.37
C VAL A 32 7.14 -16.26 -0.52
N LYS A 33 6.71 -16.20 -1.79
CA LYS A 33 6.86 -17.30 -2.74
C LYS A 33 8.34 -17.64 -3.02
N SER A 34 9.25 -16.65 -2.95
CA SER A 34 10.69 -16.91 -3.12
C SER A 34 11.32 -17.62 -1.92
N GLU A 35 10.80 -17.40 -0.71
CA GLU A 35 11.26 -18.07 0.52
C GLU A 35 10.55 -19.42 0.73
N TYR A 36 9.27 -19.47 0.37
CA TYR A 36 8.37 -20.59 0.58
C TYR A 36 7.58 -20.88 -0.70
N PRO A 37 8.16 -21.60 -1.69
CA PRO A 37 7.54 -21.80 -3.01
C PRO A 37 6.15 -22.44 -2.97
N GLU A 38 5.88 -23.30 -1.98
CA GLU A 38 4.61 -24.01 -1.82
C GLU A 38 3.59 -23.22 -0.95
N ALA A 39 3.96 -22.04 -0.46
CA ALA A 39 3.06 -21.25 0.39
C ALA A 39 1.85 -20.74 -0.39
N VAL A 40 0.67 -20.82 0.20
CA VAL A 40 -0.52 -20.14 -0.27
C VAL A 40 -0.52 -18.72 0.29
N THR A 41 -0.51 -17.74 -0.59
CA THR A 41 -0.47 -16.32 -0.22
C THR A 41 -1.87 -15.72 -0.22
N VAL A 42 -2.28 -15.17 0.92
CA VAL A 42 -3.58 -14.51 1.10
C VAL A 42 -3.35 -13.07 1.53
N PHE A 43 -3.79 -12.12 0.70
CA PHE A 43 -3.81 -10.72 1.10
C PHE A 43 -5.13 -10.38 1.80
N ILE A 44 -5.04 -9.75 2.97
CA ILE A 44 -6.21 -9.29 3.73
C ILE A 44 -6.12 -7.76 3.86
N GLY A 45 -7.20 -7.06 3.47
CA GLY A 45 -7.22 -5.61 3.56
C GLY A 45 -8.51 -4.96 3.02
N PRO A 46 -8.71 -3.66 3.23
CA PRO A 46 -9.99 -3.01 2.92
C PRO A 46 -10.25 -2.75 1.43
N CYS A 47 -9.32 -3.13 0.55
CA CYS A 47 -9.33 -2.69 -0.85
C CYS A 47 -9.82 -3.76 -1.81
N ILE A 48 -11.02 -3.59 -2.40
CA ILE A 48 -11.56 -4.49 -3.43
C ILE A 48 -10.75 -4.50 -4.74
N ALA A 49 -10.04 -3.40 -5.05
CA ALA A 49 -9.16 -3.33 -6.21
C ALA A 49 -8.03 -4.36 -6.19
N LYS A 50 -7.63 -4.80 -5.00
CA LYS A 50 -6.61 -5.83 -4.80
C LYS A 50 -7.01 -7.19 -5.37
N LYS A 51 -8.31 -7.49 -5.44
CA LYS A 51 -8.82 -8.70 -6.12
C LYS A 51 -8.48 -8.71 -7.61
N GLY A 52 -8.63 -7.55 -8.27
CA GLY A 52 -8.25 -7.41 -9.68
C GLY A 52 -6.73 -7.40 -9.88
N GLU A 53 -5.99 -6.87 -8.93
CA GLU A 53 -4.53 -6.86 -8.98
C GLU A 53 -3.97 -8.28 -8.80
N ALA A 54 -4.48 -9.07 -7.85
CA ALA A 54 -4.06 -10.47 -7.65
C ALA A 54 -4.29 -11.33 -8.90
N ARG A 55 -5.39 -11.13 -9.62
CA ARG A 55 -5.62 -11.84 -10.90
C ARG A 55 -4.54 -11.55 -11.94
N LYS A 56 -3.99 -10.34 -11.93
CA LYS A 56 -2.90 -9.96 -12.84
C LYS A 56 -1.54 -10.51 -12.38
N PHE A 57 -1.34 -10.64 -11.08
CA PHE A 57 -0.11 -11.11 -10.44
C PHE A 57 -0.35 -12.42 -9.68
N SER A 58 -0.94 -13.40 -10.38
CA SER A 58 -1.24 -14.73 -9.82
C SER A 58 0.01 -15.55 -9.47
N ASP A 59 1.17 -15.13 -9.94
CA ASP A 59 2.48 -15.63 -9.53
C ASP A 59 2.86 -15.23 -8.09
N ALA A 60 2.25 -14.17 -7.57
CA ALA A 60 2.57 -13.59 -6.26
C ALA A 60 1.47 -13.80 -5.23
N ILE A 61 0.19 -13.70 -5.62
CA ILE A 61 -0.96 -13.69 -4.70
C ILE A 61 -2.00 -14.69 -5.18
N ASP A 62 -2.32 -15.66 -4.32
CA ASP A 62 -3.34 -16.67 -4.61
C ASP A 62 -4.74 -16.16 -4.30
N TYR A 63 -4.94 -15.50 -3.15
CA TYR A 63 -6.25 -15.03 -2.70
C TYR A 63 -6.20 -13.61 -2.13
N VAL A 64 -7.34 -12.92 -2.22
CA VAL A 64 -7.56 -11.62 -1.59
C VAL A 64 -8.89 -11.64 -0.85
N LEU A 65 -8.84 -11.31 0.43
CA LEU A 65 -10.00 -11.11 1.29
C LEU A 65 -10.10 -9.65 1.74
N THR A 66 -11.32 -9.12 1.78
CA THR A 66 -11.58 -7.89 2.51
C THR A 66 -11.68 -8.18 4.01
N PHE A 67 -11.57 -7.14 4.85
CA PHE A 67 -11.80 -7.31 6.28
C PHE A 67 -13.23 -7.79 6.57
N GLU A 68 -14.21 -7.32 5.78
CA GLU A 68 -15.60 -7.75 5.88
C GLU A 68 -15.75 -9.25 5.57
N GLU A 69 -15.12 -9.74 4.49
CA GLU A 69 -15.13 -11.16 4.14
C GLU A 69 -14.45 -12.02 5.20
N LEU A 70 -13.32 -11.57 5.74
CA LEU A 70 -12.65 -12.25 6.84
C LEU A 70 -13.55 -12.30 8.09
N ALA A 71 -14.19 -11.19 8.45
CA ALA A 71 -15.11 -11.17 9.58
C ALA A 71 -16.28 -12.15 9.42
N CYS A 72 -16.86 -12.22 8.21
CA CYS A 72 -17.89 -13.21 7.90
C CYS A 72 -17.39 -14.66 8.03
N MET A 73 -16.16 -14.95 7.58
CA MET A 73 -15.54 -16.27 7.73
C MET A 73 -15.34 -16.62 9.21
N MET A 74 -14.84 -15.68 10.01
CA MET A 74 -14.63 -15.87 11.45
C MET A 74 -15.96 -16.12 12.17
N ALA A 75 -16.99 -15.32 11.85
CA ALA A 75 -18.33 -15.49 12.41
C ALA A 75 -18.93 -16.85 12.03
N GLY A 76 -18.77 -17.29 10.77
CA GLY A 76 -19.23 -18.61 10.32
C GLY A 76 -18.50 -19.79 10.96
N ALA A 77 -17.26 -19.56 11.42
CA ALA A 77 -16.45 -20.52 12.16
C ALA A 77 -16.59 -20.39 13.69
N GLU A 78 -17.48 -19.52 14.17
CA GLU A 78 -17.69 -19.22 15.59
C GLU A 78 -16.41 -18.72 16.31
N ILE A 79 -15.53 -18.02 15.58
CA ILE A 79 -14.28 -17.44 16.10
C ILE A 79 -14.55 -16.01 16.53
N ASP A 80 -14.39 -15.72 17.83
CA ASP A 80 -14.38 -14.34 18.35
C ASP A 80 -12.92 -13.88 18.56
N PRO A 81 -12.42 -12.93 17.74
CA PRO A 81 -11.06 -12.45 17.88
C PRO A 81 -10.73 -11.82 19.23
N ALA A 82 -11.74 -11.26 19.93
CA ALA A 82 -11.55 -10.64 21.23
C ALA A 82 -11.18 -11.65 22.35
N THR A 83 -11.46 -12.92 22.13
CA THR A 83 -11.19 -14.00 23.10
C THR A 83 -9.87 -14.73 22.84
N LEU A 84 -9.20 -14.43 21.72
CA LEU A 84 -7.96 -15.09 21.35
C LEU A 84 -6.76 -14.45 22.05
N ALA A 85 -5.75 -15.28 22.33
CA ALA A 85 -4.46 -14.78 22.79
C ALA A 85 -3.76 -13.99 21.68
N SER A 86 -3.06 -12.92 22.07
CA SER A 86 -2.26 -12.16 21.13
C SER A 86 -1.01 -12.94 20.73
N GLU A 87 -0.73 -12.94 19.43
CA GLU A 87 0.48 -13.53 18.85
C GLU A 87 1.33 -12.44 18.19
N SER A 88 2.64 -12.64 18.15
CA SER A 88 3.54 -11.73 17.44
C SER A 88 3.57 -12.04 15.95
N TYR A 89 3.63 -11.01 15.13
CA TYR A 89 3.89 -11.17 13.68
C TYR A 89 5.30 -11.72 13.47
N ILE A 90 5.44 -12.62 12.49
CA ILE A 90 6.74 -13.21 12.10
C ILE A 90 7.70 -12.12 11.61
N ASN A 91 7.19 -11.14 10.86
CA ASN A 91 7.96 -10.00 10.37
C ASN A 91 7.18 -8.72 10.62
N GLN A 92 7.78 -7.77 11.34
CA GLN A 92 7.21 -6.44 11.56
C GLN A 92 7.79 -5.47 10.53
N ALA A 93 6.91 -4.73 9.86
CA ALA A 93 7.31 -3.65 8.97
C ALA A 93 7.85 -2.45 9.77
N SER A 94 8.64 -1.61 9.10
CA SER A 94 9.03 -0.31 9.67
C SER A 94 7.80 0.57 9.95
N GLY A 95 7.94 1.56 10.83
CA GLY A 95 6.88 2.54 11.10
C GLY A 95 6.36 3.21 9.81
N PHE A 96 7.24 3.47 8.84
CA PHE A 96 6.88 3.97 7.52
C PHE A 96 6.08 2.95 6.70
N GLY A 97 6.47 1.67 6.71
CA GLY A 97 5.75 0.59 6.06
C GLY A 97 4.35 0.39 6.65
N ILE A 98 4.21 0.44 7.97
CA ILE A 98 2.92 0.38 8.68
C ILE A 98 2.03 1.58 8.31
N SER A 99 2.61 2.76 8.12
CA SER A 99 1.90 4.00 7.78
C SER A 99 1.49 4.09 6.30
N PHE A 100 1.92 3.16 5.45
CA PHE A 100 1.63 3.15 4.01
C PHE A 100 0.13 3.35 3.64
N PRO A 101 -0.86 2.77 4.37
CA PRO A 101 -2.27 2.93 4.03
C PRO A 101 -2.87 4.30 4.38
N LEU A 102 -2.15 5.13 5.12
CA LEU A 102 -2.54 6.49 5.47
C LEU A 102 -2.28 7.46 4.32
N LEU A 103 -2.97 8.61 4.33
CA LEU A 103 -2.66 9.72 3.43
C LEU A 103 -1.21 10.19 3.65
N LYS A 104 -0.50 10.44 2.56
CA LYS A 104 0.92 10.81 2.56
C LYS A 104 1.86 9.73 3.13
N GLY A 105 1.40 8.47 3.24
CA GLY A 105 2.22 7.40 3.78
C GLY A 105 3.44 7.10 2.91
N VAL A 106 3.24 7.06 1.58
CA VAL A 106 4.35 6.84 0.63
C VAL A 106 5.22 8.08 0.53
N GLN A 107 4.63 9.28 0.49
CA GLN A 107 5.38 10.54 0.51
C GLN A 107 6.26 10.67 1.75
N GLY A 108 5.75 10.29 2.92
CA GLY A 108 6.52 10.29 4.16
C GLY A 108 7.72 9.36 4.10
N ALA A 109 7.54 8.14 3.57
CA ALA A 109 8.64 7.20 3.38
C ALA A 109 9.66 7.71 2.34
N LEU A 110 9.20 8.32 1.24
CA LEU A 110 10.07 8.92 0.23
C LEU A 110 10.94 10.04 0.82
N ASN A 111 10.32 11.00 1.51
CA ASN A 111 11.05 12.13 2.12
C ASN A 111 12.10 11.63 3.11
N HIS A 112 11.72 10.67 3.97
CA HIS A 112 12.67 10.10 4.92
C HIS A 112 13.84 9.37 4.22
N THR A 113 13.55 8.64 3.14
CA THR A 113 14.59 7.97 2.35
C THR A 113 15.56 8.98 1.73
N LEU A 114 15.04 10.10 1.18
CA LEU A 114 15.89 11.15 0.63
C LEU A 114 16.76 11.82 1.72
N GLU A 115 16.21 12.02 2.91
CA GLU A 115 16.98 12.52 4.06
C GLU A 115 18.10 11.54 4.47
N GLU A 116 17.82 10.24 4.57
CA GLU A 116 18.82 9.21 4.91
C GLU A 116 19.94 9.11 3.86
N LEU A 117 19.63 9.39 2.59
CA LEU A 117 20.58 9.35 1.47
C LEU A 117 21.27 10.69 1.21
N GLU A 118 20.99 11.70 2.03
CA GLU A 118 21.46 13.09 1.83
C GLU A 118 21.12 13.67 0.43
N GLU A 119 20.01 13.20 -0.14
CA GLU A 119 19.53 13.62 -1.46
C GLU A 119 18.60 14.83 -1.37
N THR A 120 18.45 15.54 -2.50
CA THR A 120 17.58 16.71 -2.58
C THR A 120 16.11 16.31 -2.37
N GLN A 121 15.44 17.02 -1.46
CA GLN A 121 14.01 16.87 -1.24
C GLN A 121 13.20 17.20 -2.50
N VAL A 122 12.21 16.38 -2.81
CA VAL A 122 11.35 16.56 -3.98
C VAL A 122 10.08 17.35 -3.62
N GLN A 123 9.62 18.18 -4.54
CA GLN A 123 8.32 18.82 -4.40
C GLN A 123 7.23 17.77 -4.64
N ALA A 124 6.61 17.33 -3.55
CA ALA A 124 5.57 16.30 -3.56
C ALA A 124 4.17 16.93 -3.44
N HIS A 125 3.21 16.33 -4.14
CA HIS A 125 1.79 16.66 -4.02
C HIS A 125 0.98 15.38 -3.78
N TYR A 126 -0.15 15.49 -3.07
CA TYR A 126 -1.05 14.37 -2.85
C TYR A 126 -2.50 14.76 -3.11
N ALA A 127 -3.30 13.77 -3.53
CA ALA A 127 -4.73 13.91 -3.66
C ALA A 127 -5.46 12.71 -3.05
N SER A 128 -6.63 12.95 -2.50
CA SER A 128 -7.48 11.99 -1.81
C SER A 128 -8.89 12.00 -2.42
N GLY A 129 -9.35 10.82 -2.81
CA GLY A 129 -10.58 10.67 -3.59
C GLY A 129 -10.32 10.68 -5.09
N LEU A 130 -11.15 9.93 -5.83
CA LEU A 130 -10.96 9.70 -7.26
C LEU A 130 -11.08 11.00 -8.08
N GLU A 131 -12.05 11.84 -7.76
CA GLU A 131 -12.30 13.11 -8.44
C GLU A 131 -11.14 14.08 -8.25
N ALA A 132 -10.71 14.30 -7.00
CA ALA A 132 -9.56 15.14 -6.68
C ALA A 132 -8.29 14.64 -7.36
N CYS A 133 -8.05 13.33 -7.39
CA CYS A 133 -6.92 12.74 -8.10
C CYS A 133 -6.96 13.06 -9.60
N LEU A 134 -8.13 12.94 -10.25
CA LEU A 134 -8.27 13.24 -11.68
C LEU A 134 -8.04 14.73 -11.98
N ASP A 135 -8.59 15.61 -11.17
CA ASP A 135 -8.46 17.05 -11.36
C ASP A 135 -7.02 17.51 -11.16
N ASP A 136 -6.36 17.02 -10.13
CA ASP A 136 -4.97 17.40 -9.88
C ASP A 136 -4.01 16.80 -10.92
N MET A 137 -4.27 15.57 -11.38
CA MET A 137 -3.52 15.01 -12.51
C MET A 137 -3.69 15.80 -13.82
N LYS A 138 -4.90 16.34 -14.13
CA LYS A 138 -5.11 17.24 -15.26
C LYS A 138 -4.33 18.55 -15.09
N LYS A 139 -4.30 19.13 -13.88
CA LYS A 139 -3.50 20.31 -13.57
C LYS A 139 -2.00 20.03 -13.75
N LEU A 140 -1.53 18.85 -13.28
CA LEU A 140 -0.16 18.40 -13.46
C LEU A 140 0.20 18.29 -14.95
N ALA A 141 -0.64 17.59 -15.74
CA ALA A 141 -0.45 17.42 -17.18
C ALA A 141 -0.41 18.76 -17.94
N SER A 142 -1.16 19.77 -17.47
CA SER A 142 -1.19 21.12 -18.06
C SER A 142 -0.13 22.07 -17.50
N GLY A 143 0.78 21.61 -16.63
CA GLY A 143 1.82 22.43 -15.99
C GLY A 143 1.31 23.42 -14.94
N LYS A 144 0.03 23.34 -14.55
CA LYS A 144 -0.59 24.22 -13.53
C LYS A 144 -0.33 23.76 -12.10
N LEU A 145 0.15 22.53 -11.92
CA LEU A 145 0.50 21.96 -10.62
C LEU A 145 1.96 21.47 -10.70
N PRO A 146 2.95 22.31 -10.38
CA PRO A 146 4.35 21.91 -10.42
C PRO A 146 4.63 20.96 -9.24
N CYS A 147 4.89 19.68 -9.53
CA CYS A 147 5.42 18.73 -8.56
C CYS A 147 6.26 17.66 -9.27
N GLN A 148 7.22 17.10 -8.55
CA GLN A 148 8.10 16.03 -9.02
C GLN A 148 7.57 14.66 -8.63
N TYR A 149 6.77 14.60 -7.57
CA TYR A 149 6.14 13.38 -7.08
C TYR A 149 4.66 13.62 -6.78
N PHE A 150 3.80 12.75 -7.29
CA PHE A 150 2.36 12.80 -7.06
C PHE A 150 1.87 11.50 -6.43
N GLU A 151 1.33 11.60 -5.20
CA GLU A 151 0.64 10.49 -4.52
C GLU A 151 -0.87 10.65 -4.63
N GLY A 152 -1.56 9.73 -5.30
CA GLY A 152 -3.02 9.73 -5.38
C GLY A 152 -3.63 8.55 -4.64
N MET A 153 -4.62 8.77 -3.80
CA MET A 153 -5.43 7.74 -3.15
C MET A 153 -6.86 7.79 -3.70
N ALA A 154 -7.36 6.68 -4.28
CA ALA A 154 -8.70 6.65 -4.86
C ALA A 154 -9.81 6.72 -3.80
N CYS A 155 -9.59 6.15 -2.62
CA CYS A 155 -10.49 6.27 -1.48
C CYS A 155 -10.20 7.57 -0.72
N VAL A 156 -11.26 8.27 -0.30
CA VAL A 156 -11.15 9.42 0.61
C VAL A 156 -10.55 8.91 1.92
N ASN A 157 -9.65 9.68 2.54
CA ASN A 157 -8.88 9.30 3.74
C ASN A 157 -7.87 8.15 3.56
N GLY A 158 -7.57 7.74 2.30
CA GLY A 158 -6.56 6.74 2.01
C GLY A 158 -7.09 5.31 2.00
N CYS A 159 -6.18 4.34 2.00
CA CYS A 159 -6.55 2.92 1.90
C CYS A 159 -7.35 2.43 3.12
N ILE A 160 -7.22 3.07 4.27
CA ILE A 160 -7.95 2.74 5.50
C ILE A 160 -9.47 2.93 5.39
N ASP A 161 -9.90 3.75 4.43
CA ASP A 161 -11.32 4.04 4.12
C ASP A 161 -11.78 3.29 2.86
N GLY A 162 -11.17 2.15 2.58
CA GLY A 162 -11.55 1.28 1.47
C GLY A 162 -12.91 0.62 1.70
N PRO A 163 -13.61 0.20 0.61
CA PRO A 163 -14.98 -0.31 0.70
C PRO A 163 -15.13 -1.62 1.49
N GLY A 164 -14.06 -2.32 1.81
CA GLY A 164 -14.07 -3.51 2.69
C GLY A 164 -13.56 -3.23 4.10
N ALA A 165 -13.52 -1.96 4.54
CA ALA A 165 -13.18 -1.58 5.91
C ALA A 165 -14.36 -1.80 6.87
N LEU A 166 -14.05 -2.12 8.15
CA LEU A 166 -15.06 -2.39 9.19
C LEU A 166 -15.14 -1.30 10.25
N ALA A 167 -14.23 -0.33 10.24
CA ALA A 167 -14.16 0.71 11.25
C ALA A 167 -13.95 2.08 10.61
N GLU A 168 -14.32 3.13 11.32
CA GLU A 168 -14.16 4.53 10.89
C GLU A 168 -12.69 4.88 10.70
N SER A 169 -12.39 5.55 9.60
CA SER A 169 -11.04 5.91 9.18
C SER A 169 -10.32 6.82 10.20
N GLY A 170 -11.04 7.68 10.92
CA GLY A 170 -10.48 8.52 11.98
C GLY A 170 -9.87 7.69 13.12
N LEU A 171 -10.63 6.72 13.64
CA LEU A 171 -10.15 5.80 14.68
C LEU A 171 -8.99 4.94 14.16
N VAL A 172 -9.15 4.35 12.98
CA VAL A 172 -8.13 3.49 12.35
C VAL A 172 -6.83 4.27 12.14
N SER A 173 -6.89 5.53 11.71
CA SER A 173 -5.71 6.39 11.54
C SER A 173 -4.92 6.56 12.85
N VAL A 174 -5.62 6.79 13.97
CA VAL A 174 -4.98 6.91 15.30
C VAL A 174 -4.33 5.59 15.72
N LEU A 175 -5.03 4.47 15.55
CA LEU A 175 -4.51 3.14 15.91
C LEU A 175 -3.30 2.75 15.06
N ILE A 176 -3.32 3.01 13.74
CA ILE A 176 -2.18 2.72 12.86
C ILE A 176 -0.97 3.59 13.24
N LYS A 177 -1.17 4.89 13.52
CA LYS A 177 -0.07 5.77 13.96
C LYS A 177 0.55 5.31 15.27
N LYS A 178 -0.29 4.89 16.23
CA LYS A 178 0.18 4.31 17.49
C LYS A 178 1.00 3.05 17.21
N TYR A 179 0.45 2.10 16.47
CA TYR A 179 1.13 0.86 16.12
C TYR A 179 2.45 1.10 15.36
N ALA A 180 2.48 2.05 14.41
CA ALA A 180 3.68 2.44 13.70
C ALA A 180 4.76 3.02 14.63
N SER A 181 4.34 3.79 15.67
CA SER A 181 5.26 4.34 16.66
C SER A 181 5.90 3.27 17.54
N GLU A 182 5.27 2.14 17.72
CA GLU A 182 5.74 0.98 18.50
C GLU A 182 6.68 0.07 17.69
N SER A 183 6.79 0.25 16.36
CA SER A 183 7.68 -0.54 15.52
C SER A 183 9.14 -0.43 16.00
N GLN A 184 9.85 -1.55 16.00
CA GLN A 184 11.28 -1.61 16.30
C GLN A 184 12.13 -0.99 15.18
N HIS A 185 11.62 -1.01 13.93
CA HIS A 185 12.29 -0.43 12.77
C HIS A 185 11.83 1.02 12.56
N LYS A 186 12.66 1.97 13.00
CA LYS A 186 12.33 3.41 12.97
C LYS A 186 12.59 4.09 11.63
N THR A 187 13.43 3.48 10.79
CA THR A 187 13.81 4.02 9.47
C THR A 187 13.41 3.06 8.37
N VAL A 188 13.34 3.56 7.13
CA VAL A 188 13.01 2.72 5.96
C VAL A 188 14.09 1.65 5.76
N HIS A 189 15.36 2.02 5.84
CA HIS A 189 16.50 1.11 5.67
C HIS A 189 16.83 0.28 6.93
N GLY A 190 16.26 0.63 8.08
CA GLY A 190 16.39 -0.15 9.31
C GLY A 190 15.70 -1.51 9.27
N ASP A 191 14.73 -1.68 8.38
CA ASP A 191 14.11 -2.99 8.09
C ASP A 191 14.99 -3.80 7.13
N THR A 192 15.93 -4.54 7.70
CA THR A 192 16.86 -5.37 6.91
C THR A 192 16.14 -6.48 6.12
N THR A 193 14.98 -6.94 6.59
CA THR A 193 14.16 -7.93 5.89
C THR A 193 13.55 -7.33 4.62
N ALA A 194 12.95 -6.14 4.73
CA ALA A 194 12.40 -5.43 3.58
C ALA A 194 13.49 -5.10 2.54
N VAL A 195 14.67 -4.63 2.98
CA VAL A 195 15.81 -4.34 2.10
C VAL A 195 16.28 -5.59 1.35
N LYS A 196 16.36 -6.73 2.04
CA LYS A 196 16.71 -8.03 1.41
C LYS A 196 15.63 -8.47 0.42
N ALA A 197 14.35 -8.34 0.78
CA ALA A 197 13.21 -8.70 -0.06
C ALA A 197 13.23 -7.93 -1.39
N VAL A 198 13.40 -6.60 -1.34
CA VAL A 198 13.48 -5.74 -2.53
C VAL A 198 14.61 -6.15 -3.48
N LYS A 199 15.75 -6.58 -2.93
CA LYS A 199 16.90 -7.05 -3.75
C LYS A 199 16.67 -8.43 -4.35
N LYS A 200 15.78 -9.25 -3.79
CA LYS A 200 15.59 -10.65 -4.15
C LYS A 200 14.50 -10.85 -5.19
N VAL A 201 13.53 -9.95 -5.27
CA VAL A 201 12.33 -10.10 -6.11
C VAL A 201 12.26 -9.06 -7.21
N ASP A 202 11.54 -9.41 -8.29
CA ASP A 202 11.24 -8.47 -9.37
C ASP A 202 10.22 -7.42 -8.85
N MET A 203 10.64 -6.17 -8.81
CA MET A 203 9.84 -5.05 -8.35
C MET A 203 9.07 -4.35 -9.47
N GLU A 204 9.19 -4.82 -10.71
CA GLU A 204 8.54 -4.17 -11.84
C GLU A 204 7.15 -4.73 -12.18
N VAL A 205 6.28 -3.85 -12.65
CA VAL A 205 4.99 -4.18 -13.28
C VAL A 205 5.26 -4.49 -14.75
N ARG A 206 5.30 -5.76 -15.09
CA ARG A 206 5.33 -6.22 -16.49
C ARG A 206 3.92 -6.44 -17.02
#